data_74aa85373dbd0fe220b30eb35b0c4f05
#
_entry.id   74aa85373dbd0fe220b30eb35b0c4f05
#
_cell.length_a   1.000
_cell.length_b   1.000
_cell.length_c   1.000
_cell.angle_alpha   90.00
_cell.angle_beta   90.00
_cell.angle_gamma   90.00
#
_symmetry.space_group_name_H-M   'P 1'
#
loop_
_entity.id
_entity.type
_entity.pdbx_description
1 polymer ?
#
loop_
_entity_poly.entity_id
_entity_poly.type
_entity_poly.pdbx_seq_one_letter_code
_entity_poly.pdbx_strand_id
1 'polypeptide(L)'
;MRNNIIIKDRKAGFISVLMYIAAVIFLLLSIFGTAEIAYDYINQTERVRGYNIEDFDNDFQSGNYGNLLKKTAYNRGIGKDIPEDEMDYYLFSDYYNSIINYNVYMKNGDTNSALSELEKCNSYYDKMNHLIFKEKALILKENVNIN
;
A
#
# COMPACT_ATOMS: atom_id res chain seq x y z
N MET A 1 -6.79 -48.79 57.69
CA MET A 1 -7.54 -47.59 57.19
C MET A 1 -6.69 -46.32 56.99
N ARG A 2 -5.57 -46.09 57.64
CA ARG A 2 -4.74 -44.85 57.51
C ARG A 2 -4.05 -44.67 56.14
N ASN A 3 -3.64 -45.73 55.47
CA ASN A 3 -2.89 -45.64 54.20
C ASN A 3 -3.73 -45.17 52.99
N ASN A 4 -5.05 -45.41 52.98
CA ASN A 4 -5.91 -44.98 51.87
C ASN A 4 -6.21 -43.48 51.86
N ILE A 5 -6.16 -42.82 53.04
CA ILE A 5 -6.41 -41.39 53.15
C ILE A 5 -5.20 -40.59 52.60
N ILE A 6 -3.97 -41.05 52.92
CA ILE A 6 -2.73 -40.40 52.48
C ILE A 6 -2.56 -40.44 50.95
N ILE A 7 -2.98 -41.55 50.30
CA ILE A 7 -2.92 -41.72 48.85
C ILE A 7 -3.96 -40.85 48.17
N LYS A 8 -5.13 -40.65 48.76
CA LYS A 8 -6.20 -39.78 48.21
C LYS A 8 -5.82 -38.32 48.23
N ASP A 9 -5.17 -37.83 49.31
CA ASP A 9 -4.70 -36.48 49.42
C ASP A 9 -3.54 -36.17 48.47
N ARG A 10 -2.62 -37.10 48.25
CA ARG A 10 -1.55 -36.93 47.21
C ARG A 10 -2.08 -36.83 45.79
N LYS A 11 -3.09 -37.64 45.44
CA LYS A 11 -3.74 -37.59 44.14
C LYS A 11 -4.50 -36.27 43.93
N ALA A 12 -5.19 -35.77 44.96
CA ALA A 12 -5.90 -34.51 44.89
C ALA A 12 -4.92 -33.33 44.69
N GLY A 13 -3.79 -33.33 45.43
CA GLY A 13 -2.74 -32.33 45.27
C GLY A 13 -2.11 -32.35 43.88
N PHE A 14 -1.85 -33.53 43.32
CA PHE A 14 -1.30 -33.66 41.96
C PHE A 14 -2.27 -33.13 40.87
N ILE A 15 -3.54 -33.45 40.98
CA ILE A 15 -4.58 -32.94 40.06
C ILE A 15 -4.68 -31.42 40.12
N SER A 16 -4.63 -30.83 41.32
CA SER A 16 -4.67 -29.38 41.52
C SER A 16 -3.48 -28.70 40.84
N VAL A 17 -2.27 -29.23 40.96
CA VAL A 17 -1.07 -28.72 40.30
C VAL A 17 -1.20 -28.80 38.79
N LEU A 18 -1.73 -29.90 38.28
CA LEU A 18 -1.92 -30.11 36.83
C LEU A 18 -2.95 -29.13 36.26
N MET A 19 -4.05 -28.87 36.99
CA MET A 19 -5.05 -27.87 36.59
C MET A 19 -4.47 -26.45 36.62
N TYR A 20 -3.61 -26.12 37.58
CA TYR A 20 -2.94 -24.82 37.63
C TYR A 20 -2.01 -24.61 36.44
N ILE A 21 -1.19 -25.62 36.11
CA ILE A 21 -0.31 -25.58 34.95
C ILE A 21 -1.13 -25.40 33.65
N ALA A 22 -2.22 -26.14 33.48
CA ALA A 22 -3.11 -26.02 32.35
C ALA A 22 -3.73 -24.62 32.23
N ALA A 23 -4.15 -24.03 33.35
CA ALA A 23 -4.68 -22.66 33.39
C ALA A 23 -3.63 -21.60 32.98
N VAL A 24 -2.38 -21.74 33.46
CA VAL A 24 -1.27 -20.86 33.10
C VAL A 24 -0.97 -20.97 31.58
N ILE A 25 -0.90 -22.19 31.05
CA ILE A 25 -0.69 -22.41 29.59
C ILE A 25 -1.81 -21.77 28.79
N PHE A 26 -3.07 -21.98 29.19
CA PHE A 26 -4.21 -21.38 28.50
C PHE A 26 -4.17 -19.85 28.52
N LEU A 27 -3.77 -19.25 29.66
CA LEU A 27 -3.64 -17.82 29.79
C LEU A 27 -2.53 -17.26 28.89
N LEU A 28 -1.38 -17.94 28.81
CA LEU A 28 -0.30 -17.57 27.90
C LEU A 28 -0.74 -17.66 26.43
N LEU A 29 -1.40 -18.75 26.04
CA LEU A 29 -1.91 -18.90 24.66
C LEU A 29 -2.94 -17.82 24.30
N SER A 30 -3.78 -17.41 25.27
CA SER A 30 -4.75 -16.32 25.06
C SER A 30 -4.05 -14.97 24.85
N ILE A 31 -2.98 -14.68 25.61
CA ILE A 31 -2.20 -13.45 25.43
C ILE A 31 -1.50 -13.43 24.08
N PHE A 32 -0.88 -14.53 23.66
CA PHE A 32 -0.23 -14.61 22.35
C PHE A 32 -1.23 -14.49 21.20
N GLY A 33 -2.37 -15.17 21.30
CA GLY A 33 -3.42 -15.08 20.26
C GLY A 33 -4.00 -13.68 20.10
N THR A 34 -4.22 -12.96 21.23
CA THR A 34 -4.70 -11.56 21.17
C THR A 34 -3.63 -10.60 20.64
N ALA A 35 -2.36 -10.82 20.95
CA ALA A 35 -1.25 -10.02 20.42
C ALA A 35 -1.10 -10.19 18.91
N GLU A 36 -1.24 -11.41 18.38
CA GLU A 36 -1.18 -11.70 16.96
C GLU A 36 -2.34 -11.04 16.19
N ILE A 37 -3.57 -11.13 16.71
CA ILE A 37 -4.75 -10.44 16.14
C ILE A 37 -4.57 -8.91 16.16
N ALA A 38 -4.05 -8.35 17.25
CA ALA A 38 -3.79 -6.92 17.35
C ALA A 38 -2.71 -6.47 16.37
N TYR A 39 -1.65 -7.24 16.20
CA TYR A 39 -0.59 -6.99 15.22
C TYR A 39 -1.12 -7.02 13.79
N ASP A 40 -1.93 -8.02 13.44
CA ASP A 40 -2.55 -8.12 12.12
C ASP A 40 -3.53 -6.98 11.85
N TYR A 41 -4.32 -6.58 12.87
CA TYR A 41 -5.24 -5.45 12.77
C TYR A 41 -4.49 -4.13 12.53
N ILE A 42 -3.41 -3.86 13.26
CA ILE A 42 -2.57 -2.66 13.08
C ILE A 42 -1.95 -2.66 11.68
N ASN A 43 -1.39 -3.78 11.23
CA ASN A 43 -0.79 -3.90 9.90
C ASN A 43 -1.82 -3.76 8.76
N GLN A 44 -3.04 -4.28 8.95
CA GLN A 44 -4.13 -4.07 7.99
C GLN A 44 -4.57 -2.62 7.94
N THR A 45 -4.65 -1.94 9.09
CA THR A 45 -5.04 -0.52 9.16
C THR A 45 -3.99 0.36 8.48
N GLU A 46 -2.69 0.06 8.63
CA GLU A 46 -1.63 0.77 7.90
C GLU A 46 -1.71 0.53 6.38
N ARG A 47 -2.03 -0.70 5.94
CA ARG A 47 -2.20 -1.01 4.51
C ARG A 47 -3.39 -0.29 3.87
N VAL A 48 -4.44 0.00 4.64
CA VAL A 48 -5.63 0.73 4.16
C VAL A 48 -5.46 2.25 4.26
N ARG A 49 -4.46 2.75 5.02
CA ARG A 49 -4.27 4.18 5.26
C ARG A 49 -4.01 5.00 3.98
N GLY A 50 -3.54 4.35 2.92
CA GLY A 50 -3.15 5.03 1.70
C GLY A 50 -1.82 5.79 1.84
N TYR A 51 -1.33 6.28 0.72
CA TYR A 51 -0.11 7.09 0.63
C TYR A 51 -0.46 8.57 0.82
N ASN A 52 0.50 9.36 1.26
CA ASN A 52 0.37 10.80 1.49
C ASN A 52 1.31 11.60 0.58
N ILE A 53 1.26 12.93 0.70
CA ILE A 53 2.05 13.85 -0.11
C ILE A 53 3.57 13.61 0.01
N GLU A 54 4.07 13.25 1.20
CA GLU A 54 5.51 12.98 1.42
C GLU A 54 5.94 11.73 0.64
N ASP A 55 5.08 10.69 0.60
CA ASP A 55 5.34 9.47 -0.16
C ASP A 55 5.39 9.76 -1.67
N PHE A 56 4.54 10.66 -2.15
CA PHE A 56 4.51 11.06 -3.55
C PHE A 56 5.70 11.95 -3.92
N ASP A 57 6.02 12.92 -3.07
CA ASP A 57 7.13 13.84 -3.32
C ASP A 57 8.46 13.10 -3.38
N ASN A 58 8.71 12.16 -2.49
CA ASN A 58 9.91 11.33 -2.51
C ASN A 58 10.08 10.57 -3.85
N ASP A 59 9.00 9.95 -4.37
CA ASP A 59 9.06 9.24 -5.65
C ASP A 59 9.21 10.21 -6.84
N PHE A 60 8.52 11.35 -6.79
CA PHE A 60 8.59 12.37 -7.83
C PHE A 60 9.99 13.00 -7.93
N GLN A 61 10.57 13.43 -6.80
CA GLN A 61 11.90 14.06 -6.76
C GLN A 61 13.01 13.08 -7.17
N SER A 62 12.89 11.81 -6.77
CA SER A 62 13.85 10.78 -7.15
C SER A 62 13.72 10.27 -8.59
N GLY A 63 12.69 10.72 -9.33
CA GLY A 63 12.39 10.23 -10.68
C GLY A 63 11.78 8.83 -10.72
N ASN A 64 11.28 8.34 -9.58
CA ASN A 64 10.70 6.99 -9.46
C ASN A 64 9.21 6.98 -9.85
N TYR A 65 8.93 7.46 -11.06
CA TYR A 65 7.54 7.70 -11.54
C TYR A 65 6.69 6.44 -11.62
N GLY A 66 7.31 5.28 -11.81
CA GLY A 66 6.61 4.00 -11.76
C GLY A 66 6.04 3.67 -10.37
N ASN A 67 6.73 4.04 -9.30
CA ASN A 67 6.21 3.91 -7.94
C ASN A 67 5.14 4.95 -7.64
N LEU A 68 5.33 6.19 -8.08
CA LEU A 68 4.32 7.23 -7.97
C LEU A 68 3.00 6.75 -8.61
N LEU A 69 3.06 6.19 -9.83
CA LEU A 69 1.89 5.62 -10.52
C LEU A 69 1.20 4.53 -9.69
N LYS A 70 1.97 3.60 -9.11
CA LYS A 70 1.41 2.53 -8.26
C LYS A 70 0.72 3.08 -7.02
N LYS A 71 1.33 4.06 -6.34
CA LYS A 71 0.80 4.68 -5.13
C LYS A 71 -0.47 5.48 -5.40
N THR A 72 -0.50 6.29 -6.45
CA THR A 72 -1.70 7.04 -6.85
C THR A 72 -2.85 6.12 -7.28
N ALA A 73 -2.54 5.05 -8.03
CA ALA A 73 -3.52 4.03 -8.40
C ALA A 73 -4.07 3.28 -7.17
N TYR A 74 -3.21 2.95 -6.20
CA TYR A 74 -3.63 2.32 -4.95
C TYR A 74 -4.60 3.20 -4.17
N ASN A 75 -4.29 4.50 -3.98
CA ASN A 75 -5.17 5.44 -3.28
C ASN A 75 -6.54 5.54 -3.95
N ARG A 76 -6.57 5.62 -5.30
CA ARG A 76 -7.85 5.58 -6.05
C ARG A 76 -8.59 4.26 -5.82
N GLY A 77 -7.88 3.15 -5.83
CA GLY A 77 -8.46 1.81 -5.63
C GLY A 77 -9.14 1.62 -4.27
N ILE A 78 -8.60 2.25 -3.23
CA ILE A 78 -9.21 2.24 -1.88
C ILE A 78 -10.25 3.36 -1.67
N GLY A 79 -10.52 4.18 -2.69
CA GLY A 79 -11.49 5.29 -2.61
C GLY A 79 -11.02 6.46 -1.74
N LYS A 80 -9.68 6.67 -1.59
CA LYS A 80 -9.16 7.83 -0.87
C LYS A 80 -9.50 9.11 -1.66
N ASP A 81 -10.09 10.09 -0.99
CA ASP A 81 -10.28 11.43 -1.55
C ASP A 81 -8.92 12.03 -1.91
N ILE A 82 -8.87 12.71 -3.06
CA ILE A 82 -7.66 13.36 -3.55
C ILE A 82 -7.66 14.82 -3.07
N PRO A 83 -6.79 15.20 -2.12
CA PRO A 83 -6.64 16.59 -1.70
C PRO A 83 -6.14 17.47 -2.86
N GLU A 84 -6.47 18.75 -2.82
CA GLU A 84 -6.10 19.69 -3.88
C GLU A 84 -4.56 19.83 -4.03
N ASP A 85 -3.84 19.81 -2.93
CA ASP A 85 -2.38 19.87 -2.88
C ASP A 85 -1.69 18.56 -3.37
N GLU A 86 -2.40 17.45 -3.40
CA GLU A 86 -1.91 16.19 -3.99
C GLU A 86 -2.27 16.06 -5.48
N MET A 87 -3.16 16.87 -6.04
CA MET A 87 -3.73 16.70 -7.37
C MET A 87 -2.68 16.63 -8.48
N ASP A 88 -1.63 17.44 -8.43
CA ASP A 88 -0.59 17.46 -9.47
C ASP A 88 0.22 16.15 -9.52
N TYR A 89 0.40 15.45 -8.40
CA TYR A 89 1.02 14.11 -8.40
C TYR A 89 0.17 13.09 -9.14
N TYR A 90 -1.15 13.16 -9.00
CA TYR A 90 -2.08 12.28 -9.72
C TYR A 90 -2.11 12.59 -11.22
N LEU A 91 -2.17 13.87 -11.58
CA LEU A 91 -2.14 14.31 -12.99
C LEU A 91 -0.82 13.92 -13.66
N PHE A 92 0.30 14.10 -12.97
CA PHE A 92 1.61 13.70 -13.48
C PHE A 92 1.73 12.17 -13.62
N SER A 93 1.19 11.43 -12.68
CA SER A 93 1.14 9.98 -12.72
C SER A 93 0.34 9.47 -13.92
N ASP A 94 -0.82 10.07 -14.20
CA ASP A 94 -1.65 9.75 -15.37
C ASP A 94 -0.95 10.15 -16.68
N TYR A 95 -0.28 11.30 -16.69
CA TYR A 95 0.57 11.73 -17.81
C TYR A 95 1.66 10.70 -18.10
N TYR A 96 2.40 10.28 -17.07
CA TYR A 96 3.45 9.26 -17.19
C TYR A 96 2.92 7.94 -17.73
N ASN A 97 1.77 7.48 -17.24
CA ASN A 97 1.12 6.27 -17.72
C ASN A 97 0.75 6.39 -19.21
N SER A 98 0.21 7.54 -19.64
CA SER A 98 -0.13 7.78 -21.05
C SER A 98 1.10 7.83 -21.95
N ILE A 99 2.24 8.34 -21.49
CA ILE A 99 3.53 8.27 -22.20
C ILE A 99 3.97 6.81 -22.41
N ILE A 100 3.85 5.96 -21.38
CA ILE A 100 4.17 4.54 -21.49
C ILE A 100 3.26 3.87 -22.53
N ASN A 101 1.95 4.09 -22.44
CA ASN A 101 0.97 3.51 -23.35
C ASN A 101 1.20 3.97 -24.79
N TYR A 102 1.48 5.26 -25.01
CA TYR A 102 1.86 5.79 -26.33
C TYR A 102 3.00 4.99 -26.95
N ASN A 103 4.08 4.75 -26.19
CA ASN A 103 5.23 3.99 -26.65
C ASN A 103 4.87 2.53 -27.01
N VAL A 104 4.04 1.90 -26.18
CA VAL A 104 3.59 0.53 -26.41
C VAL A 104 2.78 0.46 -27.72
N TYR A 105 1.83 1.38 -27.93
CA TYR A 105 1.02 1.41 -29.14
C TYR A 105 1.85 1.72 -30.39
N MET A 106 2.78 2.69 -30.31
CA MET A 106 3.68 2.99 -31.43
C MET A 106 4.56 1.80 -31.82
N LYS A 107 5.11 1.07 -30.84
CA LYS A 107 5.90 -0.15 -31.11
C LYS A 107 5.08 -1.26 -31.76
N ASN A 108 3.78 -1.31 -31.46
CA ASN A 108 2.86 -2.29 -32.03
C ASN A 108 2.23 -1.83 -33.37
N GLY A 109 2.55 -0.63 -33.85
CA GLY A 109 2.00 -0.06 -35.10
C GLY A 109 0.55 0.45 -34.97
N ASP A 110 0.01 0.54 -33.75
CA ASP A 110 -1.33 1.09 -33.49
C ASP A 110 -1.26 2.61 -33.31
N THR A 111 -1.15 3.30 -34.45
CA THR A 111 -1.03 4.75 -34.46
C THR A 111 -2.26 5.46 -33.87
N ASN A 112 -3.47 4.92 -34.08
CA ASN A 112 -4.70 5.54 -33.59
C ASN A 112 -4.75 5.55 -32.07
N SER A 113 -4.47 4.42 -31.42
CA SER A 113 -4.39 4.35 -29.97
C SER A 113 -3.26 5.21 -29.41
N ALA A 114 -2.11 5.27 -30.11
CA ALA A 114 -1.01 6.14 -29.72
C ALA A 114 -1.42 7.62 -29.74
N LEU A 115 -2.08 8.10 -30.78
CA LEU A 115 -2.58 9.48 -30.87
C LEU A 115 -3.58 9.80 -29.75
N SER A 116 -4.46 8.87 -29.40
CA SER A 116 -5.39 9.03 -28.28
C SER A 116 -4.66 9.19 -26.93
N GLU A 117 -3.57 8.44 -26.70
CA GLU A 117 -2.77 8.61 -25.49
C GLU A 117 -2.02 9.96 -25.48
N LEU A 118 -1.59 10.44 -26.65
CA LEU A 118 -0.96 11.77 -26.75
C LEU A 118 -1.95 12.91 -26.41
N GLU A 119 -3.21 12.79 -26.84
CA GLU A 119 -4.27 13.73 -26.44
C GLU A 119 -4.50 13.74 -24.93
N LYS A 120 -4.50 12.56 -24.29
CA LYS A 120 -4.58 12.45 -22.83
C LYS A 120 -3.38 13.13 -22.15
N CYS A 121 -2.15 12.91 -22.64
CA CYS A 121 -0.95 13.60 -22.15
C CYS A 121 -1.14 15.12 -22.14
N ASN A 122 -1.58 15.69 -23.26
CA ASN A 122 -1.82 17.13 -23.37
C ASN A 122 -2.89 17.58 -22.35
N SER A 123 -4.00 16.83 -22.23
CA SER A 123 -5.06 17.16 -21.27
C SER A 123 -4.57 17.13 -19.82
N TYR A 124 -3.72 16.17 -19.42
CA TYR A 124 -3.16 16.13 -18.07
C TYR A 124 -2.17 17.25 -17.83
N TYR A 125 -1.30 17.53 -18.81
CA TYR A 125 -0.34 18.63 -18.77
C TYR A 125 -1.03 19.99 -18.54
N ASP A 126 -2.10 20.25 -19.27
CA ASP A 126 -2.84 21.52 -19.17
C ASP A 126 -3.48 21.71 -17.79
N LYS A 127 -3.90 20.63 -17.14
CA LYS A 127 -4.53 20.64 -15.82
C LYS A 127 -3.56 20.75 -14.65
N MET A 128 -2.27 20.46 -14.83
CA MET A 128 -1.28 20.64 -13.77
C MET A 128 -1.16 22.12 -13.40
N ASN A 129 -1.13 22.42 -12.11
CA ASN A 129 -1.05 23.79 -11.62
C ASN A 129 0.39 24.26 -11.39
N HIS A 130 1.27 23.39 -10.87
CA HIS A 130 2.62 23.76 -10.48
C HIS A 130 3.62 23.53 -11.62
N LEU A 131 4.47 24.54 -11.86
CA LEU A 131 5.45 24.58 -12.94
C LEU A 131 6.42 23.38 -12.91
N ILE A 132 6.83 22.93 -11.73
CA ILE A 132 7.77 21.82 -11.58
C ILE A 132 7.27 20.50 -12.20
N PHE A 133 5.96 20.23 -12.12
CA PHE A 133 5.35 19.06 -12.75
C PHE A 133 5.34 19.20 -14.27
N LYS A 134 5.02 20.40 -14.78
CA LYS A 134 5.05 20.71 -16.22
C LYS A 134 6.45 20.55 -16.81
N GLU A 135 7.47 21.05 -16.13
CA GLU A 135 8.88 20.92 -16.56
C GLU A 135 9.30 19.43 -16.62
N LYS A 136 9.00 18.66 -15.60
CA LYS A 136 9.29 17.21 -15.59
C LYS A 136 8.53 16.47 -16.68
N ALA A 137 7.28 16.84 -16.95
CA ALA A 137 6.46 16.25 -18.01
C ALA A 137 7.06 16.53 -19.41
N LEU A 138 7.54 17.74 -19.67
CA LEU A 138 8.24 18.09 -20.91
C LEU A 138 9.52 17.27 -21.10
N ILE A 139 10.34 17.15 -20.05
CA ILE A 139 11.57 16.33 -20.09
C ILE A 139 11.23 14.87 -20.42
N LEU A 140 10.16 14.31 -19.86
CA LEU A 140 9.70 12.96 -20.19
C LEU A 140 9.28 12.83 -21.66
N LYS A 141 8.57 13.82 -22.17
CA LYS A 141 8.13 13.85 -23.57
C LYS A 141 9.32 13.87 -24.54
N GLU A 142 10.32 14.70 -24.27
CA GLU A 142 11.56 14.79 -25.07
C GLU A 142 12.34 13.47 -25.07
N ASN A 143 12.50 12.84 -23.91
CA ASN A 143 13.22 11.57 -23.77
C ASN A 143 12.58 10.42 -24.57
N VAL A 144 11.32 10.54 -24.90
CA VAL A 144 10.54 9.53 -25.64
C VAL A 144 10.44 9.85 -27.13
N ASN A 145 11.07 10.96 -27.61
CA ASN A 145 11.00 11.44 -29.01
C ASN A 145 9.55 11.60 -29.53
N ILE A 146 8.65 12.08 -28.68
CA ILE A 146 7.29 12.45 -29.06
C ILE A 146 7.34 13.86 -29.68
N ASN A 147 7.40 13.93 -30.99
CA ASN A 147 7.32 15.18 -31.74
C ASN A 147 5.88 15.60 -31.98
#